data_e3764d0b899b8c8564513c9ab92abce3
#
_entry.id   e3764d0b899b8c8564513c9ab92abce3
#
_cell.length_a   1.000
_cell.length_b   1.000
_cell.length_c   1.000
_cell.angle_alpha   90.00
_cell.angle_beta   90.00
_cell.angle_gamma   90.00
#
_symmetry.space_group_name_H-M   'P 1'
#
loop_
_entity.id
_entity.type
_entity.pdbx_description
1 polymer ?
#
loop_
_entity_poly.entity_id
_entity_poly.type
_entity_poly.pdbx_seq_one_letter_code
_entity_poly.pdbx_strand_id
1 'polypeptide(L)'
;MPRPAPDHHRSPTRPHGRLPRGPRSLALLLALTAPALLVSCAQQDSAGGTSDAKLARTEIPEKASPKTTITIGAPEDRVLLKLSGAAKKLPFKVKWANISGGPQCSEAFRAHSLDLCASAEVPSIHAHWTGLDTKLVAAEFRKDPKKNPIYRLGIAPGAHIDSLKDLRGKKIAYSPGQAQGALVLRILRKAGLKKDDVKLVEMPSTGDVYPTALGERQVDAAPLGAVNLKRYPEKYGKDGGKLIPHGLRDDASHLWAPTETVADPKKAAAIREFVKFWARAQVWAYEHPKEWVDGYAVKDQGLSPKDGEYLHKHNGEPEIPADWDAAIRRQQKTVDLLAKETGKKKFDAETLFDRRFEHVAAAALEAGGGKAHGKEKP
;
A
#
# COMPACT_ATOMS: atom_id res chain seq x y z
N MET A 1 57.56 -21.87 -5.95
CA MET A 1 58.11 -21.21 -7.18
C MET A 1 57.22 -20.02 -7.50
N PRO A 2 57.78 -18.88 -7.87
CA PRO A 2 57.21 -17.57 -7.61
C PRO A 2 56.35 -16.99 -8.75
N ARG A 3 55.54 -15.97 -8.40
CA ARG A 3 54.78 -15.06 -9.27
C ARG A 3 55.67 -14.32 -10.29
N PRO A 4 55.06 -13.72 -11.30
CA PRO A 4 55.38 -12.32 -11.54
C PRO A 4 54.16 -11.38 -11.52
N ALA A 5 54.48 -10.12 -11.17
CA ALA A 5 53.64 -8.98 -10.98
C ALA A 5 53.40 -8.18 -12.30
N PRO A 6 52.46 -7.23 -12.33
CA PRO A 6 52.00 -6.57 -13.52
C PRO A 6 52.74 -5.29 -13.86
N ASP A 7 52.80 -5.00 -15.16
CA ASP A 7 53.38 -3.81 -15.77
C ASP A 7 52.42 -2.62 -15.81
N HIS A 8 53.01 -1.45 -15.50
CA HIS A 8 52.46 -0.11 -15.65
C HIS A 8 52.45 0.37 -17.10
N HIS A 9 51.33 0.91 -17.57
CA HIS A 9 51.39 1.81 -18.71
C HIS A 9 50.57 3.09 -18.51
N ARG A 10 51.31 4.14 -18.66
CA ARG A 10 51.17 5.62 -18.64
C ARG A 10 49.99 6.17 -19.40
N SER A 11 49.42 7.23 -18.84
CA SER A 11 48.58 8.24 -19.49
C SER A 11 49.33 9.08 -20.50
N PRO A 12 48.64 9.63 -21.49
CA PRO A 12 49.09 10.87 -22.12
C PRO A 12 48.15 12.07 -21.94
N THR A 13 48.82 13.17 -21.84
CA THR A 13 48.49 14.56 -21.61
C THR A 13 47.58 15.21 -22.65
N ARG A 14 46.82 16.23 -22.16
CA ARG A 14 46.07 17.25 -22.95
C ARG A 14 46.99 18.15 -23.78
N PRO A 15 46.42 18.84 -24.81
CA PRO A 15 46.77 20.23 -24.99
C PRO A 15 45.55 21.18 -25.03
N HIS A 16 45.84 22.38 -24.52
CA HIS A 16 44.99 23.56 -24.50
C HIS A 16 44.80 24.16 -25.91
N GLY A 17 43.60 24.60 -26.25
CA GLY A 17 43.31 25.40 -27.43
C GLY A 17 42.56 26.67 -27.03
N ARG A 18 43.19 27.81 -27.45
CA ARG A 18 42.80 29.20 -27.17
C ARG A 18 41.59 29.64 -27.98
N LEU A 19 40.79 30.52 -27.37
CA LEU A 19 39.73 31.35 -28.00
C LEU A 19 40.32 32.45 -28.89
N PRO A 20 39.62 32.92 -29.93
CA PRO A 20 39.81 34.27 -30.47
C PRO A 20 38.66 35.22 -30.10
N ARG A 21 39.09 36.47 -29.79
CA ARG A 21 38.25 37.63 -29.53
C ARG A 21 38.00 38.43 -30.81
N GLY A 22 36.76 39.00 -30.92
CA GLY A 22 36.41 40.28 -31.47
C GLY A 22 35.52 40.24 -32.74
N PRO A 23 34.90 41.37 -33.19
CA PRO A 23 34.82 42.69 -32.56
C PRO A 23 33.38 43.24 -32.36
N ARG A 24 33.31 44.37 -31.69
CA ARG A 24 32.17 45.25 -31.42
C ARG A 24 31.61 45.93 -32.70
N SER A 25 30.25 46.06 -32.81
CA SER A 25 29.59 47.10 -33.60
C SER A 25 28.23 47.44 -32.97
N LEU A 26 28.12 48.54 -32.54
CA LEU A 26 27.34 49.77 -32.46
C LEU A 26 25.87 49.71 -32.89
N ALA A 27 25.02 50.02 -31.92
CA ALA A 27 23.77 50.79 -31.88
C ALA A 27 22.84 50.86 -33.10
N LEU A 28 21.54 50.60 -32.83
CA LEU A 28 20.46 51.51 -33.23
C LEU A 28 19.26 51.37 -32.29
N LEU A 29 18.86 52.50 -31.68
CA LEU A 29 17.63 52.68 -30.93
C LEU A 29 16.43 52.68 -31.91
N LEU A 30 15.44 51.83 -31.65
CA LEU A 30 14.06 52.07 -32.13
C LEU A 30 13.11 51.79 -31.01
N ALA A 31 12.50 52.86 -30.52
CA ALA A 31 11.38 52.82 -29.57
C ALA A 31 10.13 52.32 -30.31
N LEU A 32 9.53 51.23 -29.82
CA LEU A 32 8.17 50.82 -30.18
C LEU A 32 7.41 50.45 -28.91
N THR A 33 6.35 51.19 -28.71
CA THR A 33 5.31 51.07 -27.68
C THR A 33 4.74 49.66 -27.63
N ALA A 34 4.89 48.99 -26.50
CA ALA A 34 4.20 47.72 -26.22
C ALA A 34 2.88 47.99 -25.49
N PRO A 35 1.74 47.38 -25.90
CA PRO A 35 0.57 47.36 -25.07
C PRO A 35 0.80 46.38 -23.91
N ALA A 36 0.47 46.84 -22.70
CA ALA A 36 0.46 46.03 -21.48
C ALA A 36 -0.59 44.89 -21.63
N LEU A 37 -0.11 43.70 -21.94
CA LEU A 37 -0.88 42.47 -21.70
C LEU A 37 -0.83 42.18 -20.20
N LEU A 38 -1.96 42.42 -19.51
CA LEU A 38 -2.25 41.89 -18.22
C LEU A 38 -2.21 40.35 -18.30
N VAL A 39 -1.06 39.79 -17.93
CA VAL A 39 -0.96 38.38 -17.62
C VAL A 39 -1.70 38.21 -16.30
N SER A 40 -2.99 37.85 -16.40
CA SER A 40 -3.76 37.26 -15.32
C SER A 40 -2.96 36.05 -14.84
N CYS A 41 -2.46 36.11 -13.61
CA CYS A 41 -2.03 34.93 -12.89
C CYS A 41 -3.28 34.01 -12.75
N ALA A 42 -3.51 33.18 -13.76
CA ALA A 42 -4.41 32.07 -13.62
C ALA A 42 -3.77 31.16 -12.55
N GLN A 43 -4.37 31.21 -11.40
CA GLN A 43 -4.21 30.27 -10.32
C GLN A 43 -4.21 28.88 -10.91
N GLN A 44 -3.13 28.15 -10.72
CA GLN A 44 -2.98 26.76 -11.08
C GLN A 44 -3.76 25.95 -10.06
N ASP A 45 -5.10 26.10 -10.10
CA ASP A 45 -6.03 25.30 -9.34
C ASP A 45 -6.15 23.92 -10.00
N SER A 46 -5.59 22.93 -9.31
CA SER A 46 -6.10 21.56 -9.21
C SER A 46 -6.50 20.90 -10.54
N ALA A 47 -5.54 20.37 -11.28
CA ALA A 47 -5.79 19.44 -12.39
C ALA A 47 -6.58 18.16 -11.96
N GLY A 48 -6.70 17.89 -10.65
CA GLY A 48 -7.47 16.77 -10.10
C GLY A 48 -8.99 16.97 -10.14
N GLY A 49 -9.50 18.17 -9.87
CA GLY A 49 -10.94 18.40 -9.70
C GLY A 49 -11.78 18.20 -10.99
N THR A 50 -11.24 18.50 -12.16
CA THR A 50 -11.93 18.32 -13.44
C THR A 50 -11.93 16.87 -13.91
N SER A 51 -10.87 16.09 -13.61
CA SER A 51 -10.78 14.67 -13.94
C SER A 51 -11.72 13.83 -13.08
N ASP A 52 -11.83 14.13 -11.80
CA ASP A 52 -12.71 13.42 -10.86
C ASP A 52 -14.19 13.66 -11.17
N ALA A 53 -14.58 14.90 -11.48
CA ALA A 53 -15.94 15.21 -11.88
C ALA A 53 -16.35 14.52 -13.20
N LYS A 54 -15.42 14.38 -14.15
CA LYS A 54 -15.64 13.62 -15.39
C LYS A 54 -15.76 12.13 -15.11
N LEU A 55 -14.87 11.59 -14.26
CA LEU A 55 -14.87 10.18 -13.88
C LEU A 55 -16.18 9.80 -13.20
N ALA A 56 -16.65 10.60 -12.24
CA ALA A 56 -17.88 10.35 -11.49
C ALA A 56 -19.14 10.31 -12.38
N ARG A 57 -19.13 10.99 -13.55
CA ARG A 57 -20.23 11.00 -14.51
C ARG A 57 -20.14 9.90 -15.58
N THR A 58 -19.04 9.17 -15.65
CA THR A 58 -18.85 8.10 -16.63
C THR A 58 -19.44 6.80 -16.08
N GLU A 59 -20.44 6.27 -16.74
CA GLU A 59 -21.04 5.00 -16.36
C GLU A 59 -20.06 3.83 -16.59
N ILE A 60 -20.08 2.87 -15.66
CA ILE A 60 -19.36 1.61 -15.81
C ILE A 60 -20.31 0.62 -16.50
N PRO A 61 -19.95 0.03 -17.66
CA PRO A 61 -20.79 -0.96 -18.35
C PRO A 61 -21.17 -2.12 -17.41
N GLU A 62 -22.41 -2.57 -17.50
CA GLU A 62 -22.92 -3.64 -16.61
C GLU A 62 -22.16 -4.96 -16.73
N LYS A 63 -21.67 -5.28 -17.90
CA LYS A 63 -21.00 -6.56 -18.19
C LYS A 63 -19.57 -6.33 -18.63
N ALA A 64 -18.64 -7.10 -18.05
CA ALA A 64 -17.28 -7.15 -18.55
C ALA A 64 -17.20 -7.95 -19.86
N SER A 65 -16.36 -7.51 -20.77
CA SER A 65 -16.12 -8.24 -22.03
C SER A 65 -15.14 -9.41 -21.81
N PRO A 66 -15.41 -10.61 -22.33
CA PRO A 66 -14.49 -11.75 -22.24
C PRO A 66 -13.17 -11.53 -23.00
N LYS A 67 -13.12 -10.51 -23.86
CA LYS A 67 -11.88 -10.08 -24.54
C LYS A 67 -11.01 -9.15 -23.70
N THR A 68 -11.57 -8.55 -22.63
CA THR A 68 -10.81 -7.67 -21.73
C THR A 68 -9.82 -8.49 -20.91
N THR A 69 -8.61 -7.98 -20.78
CA THR A 69 -7.59 -8.53 -19.86
C THR A 69 -7.22 -7.46 -18.86
N ILE A 70 -7.16 -7.81 -17.57
CA ILE A 70 -6.59 -6.97 -16.51
C ILE A 70 -5.43 -7.69 -15.83
N THR A 71 -4.38 -6.95 -15.50
CA THR A 71 -3.22 -7.45 -14.77
C THR A 71 -3.37 -7.08 -13.30
N ILE A 72 -3.33 -8.06 -12.40
CA ILE A 72 -3.65 -7.88 -10.98
C ILE A 72 -2.47 -8.30 -10.11
N GLY A 73 -2.04 -7.40 -9.21
CA GLY A 73 -1.05 -7.61 -8.16
C GLY A 73 -1.74 -7.88 -6.82
N ALA A 74 -2.18 -9.11 -6.59
CA ALA A 74 -2.86 -9.54 -5.37
C ALA A 74 -2.62 -11.05 -5.15
N PRO A 75 -1.41 -11.44 -4.70
CA PRO A 75 -1.04 -12.86 -4.59
C PRO A 75 -1.95 -13.69 -3.70
N GLU A 76 -2.36 -13.15 -2.55
CA GLU A 76 -3.31 -13.81 -1.63
C GLU A 76 -4.67 -13.99 -2.29
N ASP A 77 -5.25 -12.93 -2.85
CA ASP A 77 -6.56 -12.98 -3.51
C ASP A 77 -6.58 -13.97 -4.66
N ARG A 78 -5.46 -14.11 -5.41
CA ARG A 78 -5.31 -15.16 -6.43
C ARG A 78 -5.54 -16.55 -5.86
N VAL A 79 -4.98 -16.84 -4.70
CA VAL A 79 -5.14 -18.14 -4.04
C VAL A 79 -6.58 -18.33 -3.56
N LEU A 80 -7.15 -17.32 -2.90
CA LEU A 80 -8.53 -17.38 -2.40
C LEU A 80 -9.56 -17.56 -3.52
N LEU A 81 -9.43 -16.82 -4.63
CA LEU A 81 -10.28 -16.98 -5.81
C LEU A 81 -10.14 -18.37 -6.44
N LYS A 82 -8.94 -18.96 -6.41
CA LYS A 82 -8.72 -20.32 -6.89
C LYS A 82 -9.37 -21.36 -5.99
N LEU A 83 -9.18 -21.25 -4.68
CA LEU A 83 -9.71 -22.19 -3.68
C LEU A 83 -11.24 -22.18 -3.64
N SER A 84 -11.85 -20.98 -3.67
CA SER A 84 -13.31 -20.80 -3.71
C SER A 84 -13.94 -21.18 -5.06
N GLY A 85 -13.13 -21.51 -6.09
CA GLY A 85 -13.62 -21.77 -7.44
C GLY A 85 -14.07 -20.52 -8.21
N ALA A 86 -13.98 -19.34 -7.61
CA ALA A 86 -14.40 -18.07 -8.20
C ALA A 86 -13.56 -17.66 -9.42
N ALA A 87 -12.28 -18.04 -9.45
CA ALA A 87 -11.40 -17.71 -10.57
C ALA A 87 -11.89 -18.25 -11.92
N LYS A 88 -12.56 -19.40 -11.92
CA LYS A 88 -13.13 -20.04 -13.15
C LYS A 88 -14.39 -19.35 -13.65
N LYS A 89 -15.02 -18.52 -12.83
CA LYS A 89 -16.29 -17.83 -13.12
C LYS A 89 -16.10 -16.39 -13.57
N LEU A 90 -14.86 -15.87 -13.57
CA LEU A 90 -14.57 -14.52 -14.03
C LEU A 90 -14.90 -14.37 -15.51
N PRO A 91 -15.74 -13.37 -15.89
CA PRO A 91 -16.20 -13.22 -17.28
C PRO A 91 -15.19 -12.50 -18.18
N PHE A 92 -13.95 -12.33 -17.75
CA PHE A 92 -12.85 -11.67 -18.46
C PHE A 92 -11.52 -12.38 -18.17
N LYS A 93 -10.44 -11.95 -18.81
CA LYS A 93 -9.11 -12.56 -18.63
C LYS A 93 -8.33 -11.85 -17.53
N VAL A 94 -7.66 -12.62 -16.65
CA VAL A 94 -6.76 -12.10 -15.62
C VAL A 94 -5.33 -12.56 -15.89
N LYS A 95 -4.38 -11.60 -15.86
CA LYS A 95 -2.95 -11.87 -15.72
C LYS A 95 -2.58 -11.57 -14.26
N TRP A 96 -2.02 -12.55 -13.58
CA TRP A 96 -1.55 -12.39 -12.21
C TRP A 96 -0.11 -11.94 -12.18
N ALA A 97 0.16 -10.81 -11.54
CA ALA A 97 1.51 -10.34 -11.26
C ALA A 97 1.92 -10.77 -9.83
N ASN A 98 3.14 -11.23 -9.68
CA ASN A 98 3.70 -11.54 -8.36
C ASN A 98 4.24 -10.24 -7.72
N ILE A 99 3.34 -9.32 -7.45
CA ILE A 99 3.60 -7.98 -6.91
C ILE A 99 2.75 -7.82 -5.66
N SER A 100 3.36 -7.41 -4.57
CA SER A 100 2.69 -7.10 -3.31
C SER A 100 3.34 -5.90 -2.64
N GLY A 101 2.51 -5.15 -1.88
CA GLY A 101 2.97 -3.95 -1.19
C GLY A 101 2.98 -2.70 -2.05
N GLY A 102 2.70 -1.57 -1.40
CA GLY A 102 2.44 -0.30 -2.05
C GLY A 102 3.52 0.23 -2.98
N PRO A 103 4.82 0.22 -2.59
CA PRO A 103 5.88 0.70 -3.46
C PRO A 103 5.97 -0.06 -4.78
N GLN A 104 5.93 -1.40 -4.73
CA GLN A 104 5.98 -2.23 -5.96
C GLN A 104 4.75 -2.01 -6.84
N CYS A 105 3.55 -1.89 -6.26
CA CYS A 105 2.34 -1.57 -7.02
C CYS A 105 2.45 -0.20 -7.68
N SER A 106 2.94 0.82 -6.96
CA SER A 106 3.13 2.18 -7.49
C SER A 106 4.08 2.20 -8.68
N GLU A 107 5.20 1.48 -8.61
CA GLU A 107 6.15 1.36 -9.72
C GLU A 107 5.54 0.63 -10.93
N ALA A 108 4.82 -0.45 -10.68
CA ALA A 108 4.14 -1.21 -11.74
C ALA A 108 3.01 -0.39 -12.41
N PHE A 109 2.31 0.45 -11.65
CA PHE A 109 1.33 1.40 -12.19
C PHE A 109 1.98 2.47 -13.07
N ARG A 110 3.10 3.08 -12.62
CA ARG A 110 3.87 4.04 -13.46
C ARG A 110 4.39 3.42 -14.74
N ALA A 111 4.74 2.14 -14.69
CA ALA A 111 5.18 1.37 -15.86
C ALA A 111 4.02 0.85 -16.73
N HIS A 112 2.75 1.20 -16.42
CA HIS A 112 1.54 0.69 -17.08
C HIS A 112 1.49 -0.85 -17.21
N SER A 113 2.16 -1.55 -16.30
CA SER A 113 2.27 -3.02 -16.28
C SER A 113 1.26 -3.69 -15.35
N LEU A 114 0.51 -2.90 -14.57
CA LEU A 114 -0.47 -3.36 -13.60
C LEU A 114 -1.76 -2.52 -13.72
N ASP A 115 -2.91 -3.17 -13.63
CA ASP A 115 -4.23 -2.54 -13.71
C ASP A 115 -4.90 -2.41 -12.34
N LEU A 116 -4.64 -3.35 -11.43
CA LEU A 116 -5.25 -3.42 -10.10
C LEU A 116 -4.27 -3.98 -9.09
N CYS A 117 -4.28 -3.46 -7.88
CA CYS A 117 -3.46 -3.99 -6.78
C CYS A 117 -4.24 -4.06 -5.47
N ALA A 118 -3.89 -5.06 -4.64
CA ALA A 118 -4.32 -5.12 -3.26
C ALA A 118 -3.26 -4.53 -2.33
N SER A 119 -3.64 -3.66 -1.41
CA SER A 119 -2.74 -3.11 -0.40
C SER A 119 -3.50 -2.57 0.81
N ALA A 120 -2.77 -2.23 1.87
CA ALA A 120 -3.31 -1.48 3.00
C ALA A 120 -3.57 0.00 2.64
N GLU A 121 -3.99 0.80 3.63
CA GLU A 121 -4.45 2.19 3.46
C GLU A 121 -3.38 3.21 2.99
N VAL A 122 -2.12 3.03 3.37
CA VAL A 122 -1.07 4.05 3.16
C VAL A 122 -0.57 4.17 1.73
N PRO A 123 -0.45 3.10 0.93
CA PRO A 123 0.06 3.18 -0.43
C PRO A 123 -0.65 4.18 -1.34
N SER A 124 -1.97 4.24 -1.31
CA SER A 124 -2.75 5.21 -2.12
C SER A 124 -2.49 6.66 -1.71
N ILE A 125 -2.31 6.93 -0.41
CA ILE A 125 -1.92 8.25 0.12
C ILE A 125 -0.52 8.62 -0.40
N HIS A 126 0.44 7.70 -0.32
CA HIS A 126 1.79 7.94 -0.78
C HIS A 126 1.86 8.12 -2.29
N ALA A 127 1.09 7.35 -3.06
CA ALA A 127 0.93 7.51 -4.50
C ALA A 127 0.46 8.92 -4.87
N HIS A 128 -0.57 9.43 -4.19
CA HIS A 128 -1.06 10.80 -4.38
C HIS A 128 0.06 11.84 -4.17
N TRP A 129 0.81 11.76 -3.07
CA TRP A 129 1.91 12.68 -2.79
C TRP A 129 3.09 12.59 -3.76
N THR A 130 3.21 11.49 -4.46
CA THR A 130 4.25 11.28 -5.49
C THR A 130 3.73 11.48 -6.92
N GLY A 131 2.55 12.10 -7.08
CA GLY A 131 1.98 12.46 -8.37
C GLY A 131 1.44 11.28 -9.18
N LEU A 132 1.19 10.14 -8.54
CA LEU A 132 0.52 9.00 -9.18
C LEU A 132 -0.97 9.06 -8.84
N ASP A 133 -1.79 9.34 -9.84
CA ASP A 133 -3.24 9.42 -9.69
C ASP A 133 -3.87 8.02 -9.67
N THR A 134 -4.49 7.67 -8.54
CA THR A 134 -5.08 6.34 -8.31
C THR A 134 -6.41 6.45 -7.60
N LYS A 135 -7.25 5.43 -7.76
CA LYS A 135 -8.56 5.31 -7.10
C LYS A 135 -8.67 4.01 -6.33
N LEU A 136 -9.25 4.09 -5.14
CA LEU A 136 -9.71 2.93 -4.37
C LEU A 136 -11.04 2.46 -4.97
N VAL A 137 -11.12 1.16 -5.25
CA VAL A 137 -12.29 0.53 -5.89
C VAL A 137 -12.94 -0.54 -5.01
N ALA A 138 -12.30 -0.89 -3.90
CA ALA A 138 -12.90 -1.70 -2.84
C ALA A 138 -12.19 -1.43 -1.51
N ALA A 139 -12.91 -1.61 -0.41
CA ALA A 139 -12.40 -1.52 0.94
C ALA A 139 -12.87 -2.72 1.76
N GLU A 140 -11.97 -3.23 2.59
CA GLU A 140 -12.21 -4.30 3.55
C GLU A 140 -11.62 -3.91 4.89
N PHE A 141 -12.31 -4.29 5.92
CA PHE A 141 -11.92 -4.14 7.31
C PHE A 141 -12.12 -5.45 8.06
N ARG A 142 -11.84 -5.45 9.34
CA ARG A 142 -12.09 -6.60 10.21
C ARG A 142 -13.13 -6.28 11.26
N LYS A 143 -14.01 -7.21 11.53
CA LYS A 143 -14.88 -7.16 12.69
C LYS A 143 -14.02 -7.27 13.96
N ASP A 144 -14.30 -6.45 14.96
CA ASP A 144 -13.49 -6.38 16.20
C ASP A 144 -11.98 -6.19 15.95
N PRO A 145 -11.53 -5.16 15.19
CA PRO A 145 -10.15 -5.06 14.70
C PRO A 145 -9.11 -4.92 15.83
N LYS A 146 -9.50 -4.48 17.02
CA LYS A 146 -8.60 -4.44 18.18
C LYS A 146 -8.37 -5.82 18.82
N LYS A 147 -9.31 -6.75 18.66
CA LYS A 147 -9.14 -8.14 19.08
C LYS A 147 -8.35 -8.93 18.04
N ASN A 148 -8.53 -8.58 16.77
CA ASN A 148 -7.94 -9.23 15.60
C ASN A 148 -7.00 -8.27 14.87
N PRO A 149 -5.89 -7.78 15.49
CA PRO A 149 -4.96 -6.88 14.83
C PRO A 149 -4.18 -7.61 13.73
N ILE A 150 -3.91 -6.91 12.62
CA ILE A 150 -3.04 -7.42 11.55
C ILE A 150 -1.60 -7.54 12.03
N TYR A 151 -1.16 -6.56 12.84
CA TYR A 151 0.21 -6.48 13.32
C TYR A 151 0.31 -6.62 14.84
N ARG A 152 1.48 -7.06 15.28
CA ARG A 152 1.98 -6.90 16.65
C ARG A 152 3.34 -6.25 16.59
N LEU A 153 3.74 -5.59 17.67
CA LEU A 153 5.08 -5.03 17.73
C LEU A 153 6.07 -6.15 18.13
N GLY A 154 6.92 -6.53 17.17
CA GLY A 154 8.05 -7.43 17.41
C GLY A 154 9.13 -6.71 18.18
N ILE A 155 9.69 -7.38 19.19
CA ILE A 155 10.73 -6.87 20.08
C ILE A 155 11.97 -7.74 19.91
N ALA A 156 13.11 -7.10 19.66
CA ALA A 156 14.38 -7.79 19.49
C ALA A 156 14.84 -8.48 20.79
N PRO A 157 15.58 -9.59 20.70
CA PRO A 157 16.23 -10.20 21.84
C PRO A 157 17.10 -9.19 22.61
N GLY A 158 16.89 -9.07 23.92
CA GLY A 158 17.63 -8.16 24.79
C GLY A 158 17.30 -6.67 24.70
N ALA A 159 16.23 -6.28 23.97
CA ALA A 159 15.85 -4.87 23.82
C ALA A 159 15.19 -4.26 25.07
N HIS A 160 14.78 -5.08 26.05
CA HIS A 160 14.13 -4.62 27.30
C HIS A 160 12.94 -3.68 27.05
N ILE A 161 11.99 -4.11 26.24
CA ILE A 161 10.76 -3.41 25.93
C ILE A 161 9.58 -4.31 26.36
N ASP A 162 8.84 -3.91 27.39
CA ASP A 162 7.69 -4.63 27.91
C ASP A 162 6.39 -3.88 27.65
N SER A 163 6.48 -2.59 27.39
CA SER A 163 5.36 -1.70 27.07
C SER A 163 5.71 -0.71 25.97
N LEU A 164 4.70 -0.03 25.42
CA LEU A 164 4.94 1.00 24.39
C LEU A 164 5.72 2.22 24.92
N LYS A 165 5.73 2.47 26.24
CA LYS A 165 6.49 3.57 26.85
C LYS A 165 8.00 3.31 26.81
N ASP A 166 8.42 2.03 26.82
CA ASP A 166 9.81 1.63 26.79
C ASP A 166 10.49 1.83 25.42
N LEU A 167 9.70 2.31 24.43
CA LEU A 167 10.21 2.66 23.10
C LEU A 167 11.08 3.91 23.09
N ARG A 168 11.07 4.73 24.14
CA ARG A 168 11.91 5.94 24.23
C ARG A 168 13.39 5.59 24.06
N GLY A 169 14.05 6.28 23.12
CA GLY A 169 15.47 6.08 22.79
C GLY A 169 15.77 4.84 21.94
N LYS A 170 14.78 4.00 21.65
CA LYS A 170 14.96 2.74 20.90
C LYS A 170 15.01 2.96 19.39
N LYS A 171 15.65 2.02 18.70
CA LYS A 171 15.66 1.92 17.24
C LYS A 171 14.41 1.19 16.78
N ILE A 172 13.59 1.82 15.93
CA ILE A 172 12.33 1.26 15.44
C ILE A 172 12.39 1.18 13.92
N ALA A 173 12.12 0.00 13.35
CA ALA A 173 11.98 -0.16 11.90
C ALA A 173 10.82 0.68 11.38
N TYR A 174 11.04 1.42 10.31
CA TYR A 174 10.11 2.38 9.75
C TYR A 174 10.06 2.31 8.23
N SER A 175 8.85 2.27 7.68
CA SER A 175 8.62 2.20 6.23
C SER A 175 7.55 3.24 5.85
N PRO A 176 7.98 4.46 5.45
CA PRO A 176 7.08 5.62 5.34
C PRO A 176 5.96 5.45 4.31
N GLY A 177 6.17 4.69 3.24
CA GLY A 177 5.16 4.44 2.19
C GLY A 177 4.26 3.22 2.42
N GLN A 178 4.29 2.62 3.62
CA GLN A 178 3.56 1.39 3.95
C GLN A 178 2.78 1.51 5.27
N ALA A 179 1.79 0.62 5.47
CA ALA A 179 0.95 0.63 6.66
C ALA A 179 1.75 0.52 7.97
N GLN A 180 2.84 -0.25 7.96
CA GLN A 180 3.72 -0.41 9.11
C GLN A 180 4.34 0.93 9.55
N GLY A 181 4.68 1.82 8.61
CA GLY A 181 5.16 3.16 8.93
C GLY A 181 4.10 4.01 9.64
N ALA A 182 2.87 4.04 9.12
CA ALA A 182 1.77 4.74 9.78
C ALA A 182 1.46 4.14 11.15
N LEU A 183 1.52 2.81 11.28
CA LEU A 183 1.31 2.13 12.55
C LEU A 183 2.36 2.53 13.59
N VAL A 184 3.65 2.62 13.21
CA VAL A 184 4.71 3.11 14.11
C VAL A 184 4.38 4.52 14.63
N LEU A 185 3.99 5.44 13.76
CA LEU A 185 3.62 6.80 14.17
C LEU A 185 2.40 6.83 15.12
N ARG A 186 1.40 5.97 14.87
CA ARG A 186 0.25 5.79 15.77
C ARG A 186 0.66 5.21 17.12
N ILE A 187 1.58 4.24 17.13
CA ILE A 187 2.13 3.63 18.35
C ILE A 187 2.87 4.67 19.18
N LEU A 188 3.75 5.47 18.57
CA LEU A 188 4.48 6.54 19.26
C LEU A 188 3.50 7.54 19.89
N ARG A 189 2.51 8.01 19.12
CA ARG A 189 1.50 8.94 19.67
C ARG A 189 0.72 8.33 20.84
N LYS A 190 0.33 7.05 20.77
CA LYS A 190 -0.33 6.33 21.87
C LYS A 190 0.56 6.22 23.11
N ALA A 191 1.86 6.04 22.92
CA ALA A 191 2.86 5.99 23.99
C ALA A 191 3.20 7.37 24.59
N GLY A 192 2.66 8.47 24.03
CA GLY A 192 3.05 9.83 24.40
C GLY A 192 4.44 10.23 23.91
N LEU A 193 4.92 9.60 22.85
CA LEU A 193 6.22 9.82 22.24
C LEU A 193 6.11 10.57 20.91
N LYS A 194 7.15 11.35 20.58
CA LYS A 194 7.36 12.00 19.28
C LYS A 194 8.39 11.20 18.47
N LYS A 195 8.52 11.50 17.18
CA LYS A 195 9.55 10.87 16.33
C LYS A 195 10.97 11.04 16.89
N ASP A 196 11.26 12.22 17.43
CA ASP A 196 12.57 12.55 17.96
C ASP A 196 12.88 11.87 19.31
N ASP A 197 11.87 11.27 19.95
CA ASP A 197 12.06 10.46 21.15
C ASP A 197 12.59 9.03 20.85
N VAL A 198 12.69 8.66 19.59
CA VAL A 198 13.14 7.33 19.12
C VAL A 198 14.09 7.48 17.94
N LYS A 199 14.72 6.38 17.52
CA LYS A 199 15.53 6.31 16.30
C LYS A 199 14.76 5.52 15.23
N LEU A 200 14.12 6.22 14.29
CA LEU A 200 13.47 5.56 13.15
C LEU A 200 14.55 5.09 12.17
N VAL A 201 14.55 3.78 11.89
CA VAL A 201 15.46 3.16 10.93
C VAL A 201 14.64 2.80 9.69
N GLU A 202 14.85 3.55 8.62
CA GLU A 202 14.11 3.35 7.38
C GLU A 202 14.57 2.07 6.67
N MET A 203 13.62 1.18 6.43
CA MET A 203 13.82 -0.06 5.69
C MET A 203 12.48 -0.59 5.14
N PRO A 204 12.49 -1.36 4.04
CA PRO A 204 11.25 -1.95 3.51
C PRO A 204 10.65 -2.96 4.48
N SER A 205 9.33 -3.00 4.58
CA SER A 205 8.59 -3.92 5.47
C SER A 205 8.11 -5.19 4.76
N THR A 206 8.71 -5.53 3.63
CA THR A 206 8.36 -6.71 2.82
C THR A 206 9.21 -7.93 3.16
N GLY A 207 8.66 -9.12 3.00
CA GLY A 207 9.37 -10.39 3.27
C GLY A 207 9.87 -10.50 4.72
N ASP A 208 11.09 -10.97 4.86
CA ASP A 208 11.72 -11.22 6.17
C ASP A 208 12.64 -10.08 6.64
N VAL A 209 12.56 -8.88 6.06
CA VAL A 209 13.43 -7.74 6.41
C VAL A 209 13.27 -7.38 7.88
N TYR A 210 12.04 -7.13 8.35
CA TYR A 210 11.80 -6.74 9.74
C TYR A 210 12.12 -7.85 10.74
N PRO A 211 11.66 -9.11 10.59
CA PRO A 211 12.01 -10.16 11.54
C PRO A 211 13.52 -10.46 11.57
N THR A 212 14.23 -10.34 10.44
CA THR A 212 15.68 -10.49 10.39
C THR A 212 16.38 -9.34 11.12
N ALA A 213 16.01 -8.09 10.85
CA ALA A 213 16.58 -6.91 11.50
C ALA A 213 16.41 -6.94 13.04
N LEU A 214 15.26 -7.44 13.52
CA LEU A 214 15.01 -7.68 14.95
C LEU A 214 15.91 -8.78 15.49
N GLY A 215 15.98 -9.93 14.82
CA GLY A 215 16.80 -11.07 15.25
C GLY A 215 18.27 -10.75 15.30
N GLU A 216 18.76 -9.95 14.39
CA GLU A 216 20.14 -9.45 14.32
C GLU A 216 20.38 -8.20 15.19
N ARG A 217 19.37 -7.72 15.92
CA ARG A 217 19.44 -6.53 16.80
C ARG A 217 19.84 -5.24 16.07
N GLN A 218 19.55 -5.15 14.77
CA GLN A 218 19.74 -3.92 14.00
C GLN A 218 18.72 -2.86 14.42
N VAL A 219 17.51 -3.31 14.80
CA VAL A 219 16.43 -2.52 15.41
C VAL A 219 15.93 -3.20 16.68
N ASP A 220 15.37 -2.41 17.60
CA ASP A 220 14.83 -2.88 18.88
C ASP A 220 13.34 -3.29 18.76
N ALA A 221 12.62 -2.66 17.86
CA ALA A 221 11.20 -2.93 17.63
C ALA A 221 10.82 -2.77 16.15
N ALA A 222 9.82 -3.57 15.70
CA ALA A 222 9.25 -3.49 14.35
C ALA A 222 7.83 -4.05 14.32
N PRO A 223 6.89 -3.49 13.53
CA PRO A 223 5.58 -4.10 13.31
C PRO A 223 5.71 -5.38 12.49
N LEU A 224 5.30 -6.51 13.06
CA LEU A 224 5.25 -7.81 12.41
C LEU A 224 3.81 -8.25 12.18
N GLY A 225 3.51 -8.79 11.00
CA GLY A 225 2.19 -9.29 10.64
C GLY A 225 2.23 -10.61 9.90
N ALA A 226 1.07 -11.12 9.53
CA ALA A 226 0.88 -12.37 8.79
C ALA A 226 1.68 -13.54 9.41
N VAL A 227 2.37 -14.31 8.59
CA VAL A 227 3.16 -15.48 9.01
C VAL A 227 4.23 -15.17 10.06
N ASN A 228 4.70 -13.93 10.12
CA ASN A 228 5.73 -13.52 11.08
C ASN A 228 5.21 -13.44 12.53
N LEU A 229 3.90 -13.41 12.74
CA LEU A 229 3.31 -13.54 14.08
C LEU A 229 3.61 -14.91 14.71
N LYS A 230 3.91 -15.92 13.90
CA LYS A 230 4.28 -17.26 14.34
C LYS A 230 5.78 -17.51 14.19
N ARG A 231 6.33 -17.26 13.01
CA ARG A 231 7.73 -17.56 12.70
C ARG A 231 8.72 -16.79 13.58
N TYR A 232 8.42 -15.53 13.93
CA TYR A 232 9.34 -14.73 14.73
C TYR A 232 9.51 -15.27 16.17
N PRO A 233 8.45 -15.52 16.95
CA PRO A 233 8.59 -16.12 18.28
C PRO A 233 9.18 -17.54 18.26
N GLU A 234 8.90 -18.33 17.24
CA GLU A 234 9.48 -19.67 17.08
C GLU A 234 10.99 -19.63 16.89
N LYS A 235 11.46 -18.68 16.04
CA LYS A 235 12.88 -18.56 15.72
C LYS A 235 13.67 -17.87 16.82
N TYR A 236 13.15 -16.81 17.40
CA TYR A 236 13.90 -15.91 18.30
C TYR A 236 13.37 -15.86 19.73
N GLY A 237 12.31 -16.57 20.04
CA GLY A 237 11.68 -16.53 21.38
C GLY A 237 12.57 -17.09 22.47
N LYS A 238 13.38 -18.12 22.18
CA LYS A 238 14.36 -18.69 23.12
C LYS A 238 15.43 -17.70 23.51
N ASP A 239 15.73 -16.75 22.62
CA ASP A 239 16.72 -15.68 22.84
C ASP A 239 16.11 -14.41 23.45
N GLY A 240 14.80 -14.43 23.77
CA GLY A 240 14.05 -13.32 24.35
C GLY A 240 13.33 -12.43 23.36
N GLY A 241 13.29 -12.81 22.08
CA GLY A 241 12.44 -12.16 21.08
C GLY A 241 10.97 -12.39 21.38
N LYS A 242 10.13 -11.34 21.32
CA LYS A 242 8.72 -11.44 21.68
C LYS A 242 7.84 -10.52 20.84
N LEU A 243 6.52 -10.71 20.97
CA LEU A 243 5.50 -9.85 20.37
C LEU A 243 4.71 -9.17 21.47
N ILE A 244 4.52 -7.86 21.37
CA ILE A 244 3.63 -7.11 22.29
C ILE A 244 2.46 -6.48 21.52
N PRO A 245 1.27 -6.37 22.14
CA PRO A 245 0.11 -5.75 21.52
C PRO A 245 0.28 -4.22 21.47
N HIS A 246 -0.10 -3.59 20.37
CA HIS A 246 -0.15 -2.13 20.29
C HIS A 246 -1.55 -1.57 20.64
N GLY A 247 -2.61 -2.40 20.57
CA GLY A 247 -3.98 -2.02 20.95
C GLY A 247 -4.57 -0.87 20.12
N LEU A 248 -4.19 -0.79 18.86
CA LEU A 248 -4.68 0.16 17.85
C LEU A 248 -5.41 -0.60 16.75
N ARG A 249 -6.25 0.11 16.00
CA ARG A 249 -6.83 -0.40 14.77
C ARG A 249 -5.82 -0.29 13.62
N ASP A 250 -5.66 -1.38 12.84
CA ASP A 250 -4.67 -1.50 11.78
C ASP A 250 -5.16 -2.31 10.57
N ASP A 251 -6.49 -2.47 10.45
CA ASP A 251 -7.18 -3.48 9.66
C ASP A 251 -7.60 -3.06 8.24
N ALA A 252 -7.28 -1.84 7.79
CA ALA A 252 -7.68 -1.37 6.48
C ALA A 252 -6.94 -2.09 5.34
N SER A 253 -7.70 -2.70 4.42
CA SER A 253 -7.24 -3.30 3.17
C SER A 253 -8.07 -2.74 2.01
N HIS A 254 -7.41 -2.47 0.88
CA HIS A 254 -8.02 -1.84 -0.28
C HIS A 254 -7.60 -2.53 -1.58
N LEU A 255 -8.53 -2.57 -2.54
CA LEU A 255 -8.19 -2.68 -3.96
C LEU A 255 -8.09 -1.29 -4.56
N TRP A 256 -7.03 -1.03 -5.31
CA TRP A 256 -6.78 0.27 -5.93
C TRP A 256 -6.19 0.12 -7.33
N ALA A 257 -6.45 1.11 -8.18
CA ALA A 257 -6.10 1.11 -9.58
C ALA A 257 -5.65 2.51 -10.03
N PRO A 258 -4.85 2.67 -11.10
CA PRO A 258 -4.63 3.95 -11.75
C PRO A 258 -5.96 4.58 -12.20
N THR A 259 -6.10 5.91 -12.06
CA THR A 259 -7.31 6.62 -12.51
C THR A 259 -7.57 6.41 -14.00
N GLU A 260 -6.53 6.34 -14.82
CA GLU A 260 -6.66 6.01 -16.25
C GLU A 260 -7.27 4.62 -16.51
N THR A 261 -6.96 3.65 -15.64
CA THR A 261 -7.51 2.29 -15.72
C THR A 261 -9.01 2.28 -15.43
N VAL A 262 -9.46 2.98 -14.39
CA VAL A 262 -10.91 3.07 -14.07
C VAL A 262 -11.66 4.05 -14.94
N ALA A 263 -10.97 4.88 -15.71
CA ALA A 263 -11.54 5.73 -16.75
C ALA A 263 -11.78 4.98 -18.07
N ASP A 264 -11.10 3.85 -18.31
CA ASP A 264 -11.41 2.96 -19.44
C ASP A 264 -12.67 2.12 -19.11
N PRO A 265 -13.79 2.29 -19.85
CA PRO A 265 -15.04 1.60 -19.52
C PRO A 265 -14.92 0.08 -19.51
N LYS A 266 -14.08 -0.50 -20.38
CA LYS A 266 -13.89 -1.95 -20.47
C LYS A 266 -13.14 -2.48 -19.26
N LYS A 267 -12.07 -1.79 -18.85
CA LYS A 267 -11.30 -2.14 -17.66
C LYS A 267 -12.10 -1.89 -16.38
N ALA A 268 -12.82 -0.78 -16.29
CA ALA A 268 -13.70 -0.47 -15.17
C ALA A 268 -14.77 -1.56 -14.97
N ALA A 269 -15.41 -2.02 -16.06
CA ALA A 269 -16.37 -3.12 -16.01
C ALA A 269 -15.73 -4.43 -15.53
N ALA A 270 -14.51 -4.75 -15.98
CA ALA A 270 -13.78 -5.94 -15.52
C ALA A 270 -13.39 -5.84 -14.04
N ILE A 271 -12.94 -4.66 -13.59
CA ILE A 271 -12.62 -4.40 -12.17
C ILE A 271 -13.90 -4.51 -11.31
N ARG A 272 -15.04 -3.98 -11.79
CA ARG A 272 -16.33 -4.10 -11.09
C ARG A 272 -16.73 -5.57 -10.90
N GLU A 273 -16.60 -6.40 -11.93
CA GLU A 273 -16.83 -7.84 -11.81
C GLU A 273 -15.81 -8.48 -10.85
N PHE A 274 -14.51 -8.12 -10.95
CA PHE A 274 -13.50 -8.61 -10.02
C PHE A 274 -13.87 -8.33 -8.57
N VAL A 275 -14.27 -7.11 -8.24
CA VAL A 275 -14.65 -6.70 -6.88
C VAL A 275 -15.78 -7.58 -6.31
N LYS A 276 -16.75 -7.97 -7.14
CA LYS A 276 -17.84 -8.88 -6.72
C LYS A 276 -17.31 -10.27 -6.30
N PHE A 277 -16.41 -10.84 -7.12
CA PHE A 277 -15.83 -12.14 -6.83
C PHE A 277 -14.83 -12.08 -5.69
N TRP A 278 -14.08 -10.99 -5.59
CA TRP A 278 -13.14 -10.73 -4.51
C TRP A 278 -13.87 -10.68 -3.16
N ALA A 279 -14.92 -9.88 -3.03
CA ALA A 279 -15.67 -9.78 -1.79
C ALA A 279 -16.21 -11.15 -1.31
N ARG A 280 -16.77 -11.94 -2.24
CA ARG A 280 -17.22 -13.30 -1.92
C ARG A 280 -16.08 -14.23 -1.51
N ALA A 281 -14.90 -14.08 -2.12
CA ALA A 281 -13.74 -14.89 -1.77
C ALA A 281 -13.18 -14.56 -0.38
N GLN A 282 -13.24 -13.28 0.06
CA GLN A 282 -12.86 -12.90 1.42
C GLN A 282 -13.78 -13.55 2.47
N VAL A 283 -15.08 -13.45 2.28
CA VAL A 283 -16.06 -14.10 3.17
C VAL A 283 -15.93 -15.62 3.14
N TRP A 284 -15.79 -16.20 1.94
CA TRP A 284 -15.56 -17.64 1.78
C TRP A 284 -14.32 -18.11 2.55
N ALA A 285 -13.21 -17.35 2.51
CA ALA A 285 -11.99 -17.70 3.21
C ALA A 285 -12.19 -17.77 4.73
N TYR A 286 -13.01 -16.90 5.29
CA TYR A 286 -13.38 -16.91 6.71
C TYR A 286 -14.28 -18.09 7.06
N GLU A 287 -15.26 -18.40 6.22
CA GLU A 287 -16.25 -19.44 6.43
C GLU A 287 -15.71 -20.87 6.17
N HIS A 288 -14.56 -21.00 5.49
CA HIS A 288 -13.96 -22.27 5.10
C HIS A 288 -12.54 -22.42 5.69
N PRO A 289 -12.43 -22.48 7.03
CA PRO A 289 -11.13 -22.49 7.71
C PRO A 289 -10.21 -23.64 7.28
N LYS A 290 -10.77 -24.82 7.04
CA LYS A 290 -9.99 -25.99 6.63
C LYS A 290 -9.37 -25.80 5.26
N GLU A 291 -10.14 -25.38 4.27
CA GLU A 291 -9.70 -25.16 2.89
C GLU A 291 -8.70 -23.99 2.84
N TRP A 292 -8.91 -22.94 3.65
CA TRP A 292 -7.97 -21.82 3.76
C TRP A 292 -6.65 -22.30 4.38
N VAL A 293 -6.70 -23.08 5.48
CA VAL A 293 -5.49 -23.61 6.13
C VAL A 293 -4.72 -24.52 5.18
N ASP A 294 -5.38 -25.50 4.57
CA ASP A 294 -4.73 -26.50 3.71
C ASP A 294 -4.19 -25.83 2.42
N GLY A 295 -4.97 -24.95 1.82
CA GLY A 295 -4.67 -24.38 0.50
C GLY A 295 -3.77 -23.16 0.55
N TYR A 296 -4.03 -22.21 1.44
CA TYR A 296 -3.26 -20.98 1.58
C TYR A 296 -2.13 -21.14 2.59
N ALA A 297 -2.44 -21.42 3.87
CA ALA A 297 -1.42 -21.40 4.91
C ALA A 297 -0.35 -22.50 4.71
N VAL A 298 -0.79 -23.72 4.45
CA VAL A 298 0.14 -24.87 4.32
C VAL A 298 0.75 -24.92 2.93
N LYS A 299 -0.08 -25.03 1.88
CA LYS A 299 0.41 -25.29 0.52
C LYS A 299 1.07 -24.10 -0.13
N ASP A 300 0.53 -22.90 0.05
CA ASP A 300 1.08 -21.68 -0.57
C ASP A 300 2.14 -21.01 0.32
N GLN A 301 1.87 -20.85 1.62
CA GLN A 301 2.77 -20.17 2.54
C GLN A 301 3.77 -21.09 3.28
N GLY A 302 3.63 -22.41 3.19
CA GLY A 302 4.54 -23.39 3.81
C GLY A 302 4.49 -23.41 5.34
N LEU A 303 3.35 -23.05 5.96
CA LEU A 303 3.16 -23.11 7.39
C LEU A 303 2.78 -24.53 7.84
N SER A 304 2.91 -24.81 9.15
CA SER A 304 2.29 -25.99 9.73
C SER A 304 0.76 -25.82 9.78
N PRO A 305 -0.03 -26.90 9.74
CA PRO A 305 -1.49 -26.82 9.90
C PRO A 305 -1.90 -26.04 11.17
N LYS A 306 -1.24 -26.31 12.31
CA LYS A 306 -1.48 -25.63 13.59
C LYS A 306 -1.25 -24.12 13.51
N ASP A 307 -0.24 -23.68 12.78
CA ASP A 307 0.04 -22.26 12.60
C ASP A 307 -0.95 -21.61 11.64
N GLY A 308 -1.37 -22.35 10.61
CA GLY A 308 -2.45 -21.94 9.73
C GLY A 308 -3.77 -21.73 10.48
N GLU A 309 -4.16 -22.67 11.33
CA GLU A 309 -5.35 -22.56 12.20
C GLU A 309 -5.26 -21.34 13.13
N TYR A 310 -4.08 -21.13 13.75
CA TYR A 310 -3.84 -19.96 14.58
C TYR A 310 -4.03 -18.67 13.79
N LEU A 311 -3.44 -18.55 12.60
CA LEU A 311 -3.55 -17.34 11.78
C LEU A 311 -4.97 -17.11 11.28
N HIS A 312 -5.65 -18.16 10.80
CA HIS A 312 -7.04 -18.06 10.38
C HIS A 312 -7.94 -17.50 11.49
N LYS A 313 -7.82 -18.07 12.70
CA LYS A 313 -8.56 -17.58 13.88
C LYS A 313 -8.25 -16.12 14.20
N HIS A 314 -7.01 -15.65 14.01
CA HIS A 314 -6.58 -14.29 14.32
C HIS A 314 -6.83 -13.29 13.18
N ASN A 315 -7.08 -13.76 11.95
CA ASN A 315 -7.49 -12.88 10.86
C ASN A 315 -8.83 -12.21 11.14
N GLY A 316 -9.72 -12.90 11.88
CA GLY A 316 -11.04 -12.38 12.20
C GLY A 316 -12.00 -12.40 11.01
N GLU A 317 -13.24 -12.01 11.27
CA GLU A 317 -14.28 -11.92 10.24
C GLU A 317 -14.05 -10.67 9.36
N PRO A 318 -14.07 -10.82 8.02
CA PRO A 318 -13.97 -9.67 7.13
C PRO A 318 -15.22 -8.79 7.22
N GLU A 319 -15.04 -7.49 7.17
CA GLU A 319 -16.09 -6.48 7.16
C GLU A 319 -16.03 -5.69 5.86
N ILE A 320 -16.97 -5.96 4.96
CA ILE A 320 -17.12 -5.24 3.70
C ILE A 320 -18.19 -4.16 3.89
N PRO A 321 -17.82 -2.87 3.87
CA PRO A 321 -18.77 -1.79 4.14
C PRO A 321 -19.76 -1.61 3.00
N ALA A 322 -21.03 -1.34 3.34
CA ALA A 322 -22.08 -1.03 2.38
C ALA A 322 -21.97 0.42 1.84
N ASP A 323 -21.42 1.33 2.64
CA ASP A 323 -21.03 2.69 2.25
C ASP A 323 -19.61 3.01 2.73
N TRP A 324 -18.96 4.00 2.11
CA TRP A 324 -17.57 4.32 2.40
C TRP A 324 -17.36 5.55 3.28
N ASP A 325 -18.40 6.18 3.81
CA ASP A 325 -18.25 7.39 4.60
C ASP A 325 -17.34 7.20 5.82
N ALA A 326 -17.48 6.08 6.54
CA ALA A 326 -16.62 5.76 7.67
C ALA A 326 -15.19 5.41 7.22
N ALA A 327 -15.04 4.70 6.10
CA ALA A 327 -13.76 4.38 5.49
C ALA A 327 -13.00 5.66 5.08
N ILE A 328 -13.68 6.60 4.41
CA ILE A 328 -13.13 7.89 4.00
C ILE A 328 -12.71 8.72 5.21
N ARG A 329 -13.56 8.83 6.24
CA ARG A 329 -13.18 9.52 7.49
C ARG A 329 -11.95 8.91 8.16
N ARG A 330 -11.79 7.60 8.08
CA ARG A 330 -10.63 6.89 8.63
C ARG A 330 -9.38 7.15 7.78
N GLN A 331 -9.52 7.10 6.46
CA GLN A 331 -8.47 7.43 5.51
C GLN A 331 -7.99 8.87 5.72
N GLN A 332 -8.92 9.82 5.96
CA GLN A 332 -8.59 11.21 6.26
C GLN A 332 -7.73 11.35 7.53
N LYS A 333 -8.06 10.60 8.61
CA LYS A 333 -7.23 10.60 9.83
C LYS A 333 -5.81 10.10 9.55
N THR A 334 -5.64 9.19 8.60
CA THR A 334 -4.33 8.68 8.18
C THR A 334 -3.59 9.72 7.34
N VAL A 335 -4.26 10.37 6.39
CA VAL A 335 -3.71 11.51 5.62
C VAL A 335 -3.23 12.61 6.58
N ASP A 336 -4.07 13.00 7.56
CA ASP A 336 -3.75 14.04 8.53
C ASP A 336 -2.55 13.70 9.42
N LEU A 337 -2.49 12.43 9.87
CA LEU A 337 -1.34 11.95 10.64
C LEU A 337 -0.07 12.02 9.82
N LEU A 338 -0.07 11.42 8.65
CA LEU A 338 1.12 11.33 7.80
C LEU A 338 1.56 12.71 7.31
N ALA A 339 0.63 13.59 6.90
CA ALA A 339 0.94 14.95 6.51
C ALA A 339 1.65 15.72 7.62
N LYS A 340 1.11 15.65 8.87
CA LYS A 340 1.74 16.28 10.05
C LYS A 340 3.15 15.75 10.30
N GLU A 341 3.31 14.42 10.26
CA GLU A 341 4.57 13.77 10.64
C GLU A 341 5.65 13.86 9.55
N THR A 342 5.27 14.05 8.29
CA THR A 342 6.21 14.09 7.14
C THR A 342 6.35 15.47 6.51
N GLY A 343 5.58 16.48 6.96
CA GLY A 343 5.57 17.82 6.37
C GLY A 343 4.90 17.88 4.98
N LYS A 344 4.20 16.82 4.57
CA LYS A 344 3.47 16.81 3.29
C LYS A 344 2.18 17.63 3.38
N LYS A 345 1.70 18.12 2.23
CA LYS A 345 0.43 18.85 2.15
C LYS A 345 -0.73 17.91 2.44
N LYS A 346 -1.67 18.35 3.27
CA LYS A 346 -2.95 17.65 3.46
C LYS A 346 -3.79 17.72 2.19
N PHE A 347 -4.59 16.70 1.97
CA PHE A 347 -5.58 16.66 0.90
C PHE A 347 -6.83 15.93 1.38
N ASP A 348 -7.93 16.07 0.65
CA ASP A 348 -9.18 15.39 0.94
C ASP A 348 -9.09 13.92 0.55
N ALA A 349 -9.21 13.03 1.53
CA ALA A 349 -9.12 11.59 1.32
C ALA A 349 -10.24 11.05 0.39
N GLU A 350 -11.36 11.73 0.26
CA GLU A 350 -12.44 11.36 -0.67
C GLU A 350 -11.95 11.29 -2.11
N THR A 351 -10.99 12.14 -2.49
CA THR A 351 -10.38 12.13 -3.83
C THR A 351 -9.69 10.81 -4.19
N LEU A 352 -9.34 9.99 -3.20
CA LEU A 352 -8.79 8.66 -3.44
C LEU A 352 -9.86 7.61 -3.80
N PHE A 353 -11.14 7.87 -3.56
CA PHE A 353 -12.20 6.87 -3.71
C PHE A 353 -12.97 7.08 -5.02
N ASP A 354 -13.18 6.01 -5.77
CA ASP A 354 -14.10 6.02 -6.91
C ASP A 354 -15.48 5.54 -6.45
N ARG A 355 -16.35 6.48 -6.09
CA ARG A 355 -17.70 6.19 -5.57
C ARG A 355 -18.57 5.34 -6.50
N ARG A 356 -18.24 5.20 -7.77
CA ARG A 356 -18.95 4.30 -8.71
C ARG A 356 -18.83 2.82 -8.30
N PHE A 357 -17.84 2.50 -7.45
CA PHE A 357 -17.61 1.14 -6.94
C PHE A 357 -18.14 0.93 -5.51
N GLU A 358 -18.61 1.97 -4.83
CA GLU A 358 -18.92 1.95 -3.39
C GLU A 358 -19.81 0.78 -2.95
N HIS A 359 -20.88 0.51 -3.69
CA HIS A 359 -21.85 -0.53 -3.31
C HIS A 359 -21.57 -1.90 -3.93
N VAL A 360 -20.57 -2.02 -4.81
CA VAL A 360 -20.37 -3.21 -5.65
C VAL A 360 -20.08 -4.46 -4.82
N ALA A 361 -19.18 -4.36 -3.86
CA ALA A 361 -18.77 -5.47 -3.02
C ALA A 361 -19.90 -5.92 -2.10
N ALA A 362 -20.55 -4.98 -1.42
CA ALA A 362 -21.65 -5.24 -0.48
C ALA A 362 -22.87 -5.86 -1.19
N ALA A 363 -23.30 -5.27 -2.31
CA ALA A 363 -24.40 -5.80 -3.11
C ALA A 363 -24.12 -7.22 -3.64
N ALA A 364 -22.85 -7.52 -3.96
CA ALA A 364 -22.47 -8.86 -4.39
C ALA A 364 -22.58 -9.90 -3.27
N LEU A 365 -22.32 -9.52 -2.03
CA LEU A 365 -22.48 -10.40 -0.86
C LEU A 365 -23.97 -10.64 -0.59
N GLU A 366 -24.80 -9.61 -0.56
CA GLU A 366 -26.24 -9.70 -0.35
C GLU A 366 -26.93 -10.61 -1.39
N ALA A 367 -26.58 -10.43 -2.67
CA ALA A 367 -27.08 -11.27 -3.76
C ALA A 367 -26.66 -12.74 -3.64
N GLY A 368 -25.58 -13.04 -2.91
CA GLY A 368 -25.09 -14.38 -2.63
C GLY A 368 -25.65 -15.01 -1.34
N GLY A 369 -26.58 -14.34 -0.65
CA GLY A 369 -27.10 -14.80 0.66
C GLY A 369 -26.18 -14.49 1.85
N GLY A 370 -25.05 -13.81 1.62
CA GLY A 370 -24.17 -13.28 2.68
C GLY A 370 -24.70 -11.97 3.25
N LYS A 371 -24.22 -11.59 4.43
CA LYS A 371 -24.57 -10.29 5.03
C LYS A 371 -23.48 -9.26 4.67
N ALA A 372 -23.86 -8.21 3.92
CA ALA A 372 -23.09 -6.98 3.93
C ALA A 372 -23.23 -6.37 5.34
N HIS A 373 -22.13 -5.87 5.88
CA HIS A 373 -22.17 -5.22 7.18
C HIS A 373 -22.67 -3.78 6.97
N GLY A 374 -23.84 -3.49 7.55
CA GLY A 374 -24.40 -2.13 7.60
C GLY A 374 -23.46 -1.19 8.36
N LYS A 375 -23.81 0.12 8.32
CA LYS A 375 -23.02 1.22 8.87
C LYS A 375 -22.09 0.85 10.02
N GLU A 376 -20.80 1.03 9.79
CA GLU A 376 -19.75 0.87 10.80
C GLU A 376 -20.13 1.66 12.06
N LYS A 377 -20.09 1.02 13.22
CA LYS A 377 -20.19 1.74 14.50
C LYS A 377 -18.92 2.57 14.69
N PRO A 378 -19.04 3.85 15.09
CA PRO A 378 -17.94 4.80 15.23
C PRO A 378 -16.85 4.37 16.22
#